data_d8fcbf12c7b27cc6d53b11073e02bda3
#
_entry.id   d8fcbf12c7b27cc6d53b11073e02bda3
#
_cell.length_a   1.000
_cell.length_b   1.000
_cell.length_c   1.000
_cell.angle_alpha   90.00
_cell.angle_beta   90.00
_cell.angle_gamma   90.00
#
_symmetry.space_group_name_H-M   'P 1'
#
loop_
_entity.id
_entity.type
_entity.pdbx_description
1 polymer ?
#
loop_
_entity_poly.entity_id
_entity_poly.type
_entity_poly.pdbx_seq_one_letter_code
_entity_poly.pdbx_strand_id
1 'polypeptide(L)'
;MSYFASQPIRKSKNNRGTPLNDYLDKILRGQPINYEAFLKKLPEQFRRRHRDMFATEKVQSNRWLVTVRDETAFAELQNVAEAPLNRVDAARKGDSHRHGTEVSFLLVYHGVLASSRPDVVVIKSDSVDIGFQRAGSVLVIENERNFYQYQQMLKFTGEALGWALHLADCDVVLGSGNRVTRRAILDWLQGYEEVFCAFDYDAGGLQMFSTIAASLGDKATFVQPPDWQPWLGRFRKLPDATERFTRAISLAEGLGFVPLAEAFRATGKFMEQEMILDE
;
A
#
# COMPACT_ATOMS: atom_id res chain seq x y z
N MET A 1 -33.52 -26.26 16.78
CA MET A 1 -33.11 -24.92 17.30
C MET A 1 -31.70 -25.05 17.84
N SER A 2 -30.71 -24.59 17.10
CA SER A 2 -29.32 -24.67 17.50
C SER A 2 -28.75 -23.25 17.41
N TYR A 3 -28.40 -22.67 18.57
CA TYR A 3 -27.81 -21.34 18.69
C TYR A 3 -26.32 -21.41 18.29
N PHE A 4 -25.96 -20.81 17.19
CA PHE A 4 -24.55 -20.51 16.90
C PHE A 4 -24.18 -19.20 17.60
N ALA A 5 -23.37 -19.29 18.64
CA ALA A 5 -22.76 -18.17 19.31
C ALA A 5 -21.64 -17.61 18.40
N SER A 6 -21.81 -16.37 17.94
CA SER A 6 -20.78 -15.62 17.20
C SER A 6 -19.62 -15.30 18.13
N GLN A 7 -18.43 -15.80 17.80
CA GLN A 7 -17.19 -15.41 18.47
C GLN A 7 -16.80 -13.96 18.08
N PRO A 8 -16.31 -13.15 19.03
CA PRO A 8 -15.87 -11.80 18.73
C PRO A 8 -14.58 -11.81 17.90
N ILE A 9 -14.60 -11.06 16.80
CA ILE A 9 -13.46 -10.81 15.92
C ILE A 9 -12.34 -10.16 16.74
N ARG A 10 -11.21 -10.85 16.94
CA ARG A 10 -9.99 -10.30 17.53
C ARG A 10 -9.48 -9.18 16.64
N LYS A 11 -9.61 -7.93 17.08
CA LYS A 11 -8.97 -6.77 16.46
C LYS A 11 -7.46 -7.02 16.47
N SER A 12 -6.87 -7.13 15.29
CA SER A 12 -5.43 -7.13 15.07
C SER A 12 -4.83 -5.92 15.78
N LYS A 13 -3.93 -6.12 16.74
CA LYS A 13 -3.12 -5.05 17.33
C LYS A 13 -2.11 -4.62 16.28
N ASN A 14 -2.47 -3.62 15.47
CA ASN A 14 -1.50 -2.87 14.68
C ASN A 14 -0.47 -2.28 15.66
N ASN A 15 0.77 -2.68 15.55
CA ASN A 15 1.90 -2.27 16.38
C ASN A 15 2.38 -0.83 15.98
N ARG A 16 1.42 0.09 15.80
CA ARG A 16 1.68 1.53 15.69
C ARG A 16 1.79 2.04 17.11
N GLY A 17 3.00 2.45 17.52
CA GLY A 17 3.23 3.02 18.84
C GLY A 17 2.23 4.14 19.15
N THR A 18 1.98 4.39 20.45
CA THR A 18 1.02 5.39 20.96
C THR A 18 1.10 6.70 20.16
N PRO A 19 0.00 7.24 19.60
CA PRO A 19 -0.03 8.53 18.91
C PRO A 19 0.38 9.68 19.84
N LEU A 20 0.86 10.80 19.27
CA LEU A 20 1.24 11.96 20.06
C LEU A 20 0.08 12.50 20.91
N ASN A 21 -1.12 12.59 20.34
CA ASN A 21 -2.32 13.06 21.04
C ASN A 21 -2.63 12.25 22.29
N ASP A 22 -2.48 10.93 22.26
CA ASP A 22 -2.70 10.10 23.45
C ASP A 22 -1.73 10.41 24.60
N TYR A 23 -0.51 10.85 24.27
CA TYR A 23 0.44 11.32 25.29
C TYR A 23 0.02 12.67 25.86
N LEU A 24 -0.40 13.61 25.00
CA LEU A 24 -0.86 14.93 25.44
C LEU A 24 -2.10 14.83 26.32
N ASP A 25 -3.07 13.99 25.95
CA ASP A 25 -4.26 13.71 26.75
C ASP A 25 -3.90 13.13 28.13
N LYS A 26 -2.94 12.22 28.20
CA LYS A 26 -2.46 11.65 29.47
C LYS A 26 -1.79 12.69 30.33
N ILE A 27 -0.97 13.59 29.73
CA ILE A 27 -0.33 14.69 30.45
C ILE A 27 -1.38 15.61 31.05
N LEU A 28 -2.39 16.01 30.29
CA LEU A 28 -3.50 16.83 30.77
C LEU A 28 -4.29 16.19 31.92
N ARG A 29 -4.43 14.86 31.87
CA ARG A 29 -5.12 14.10 32.93
C ARG A 29 -4.22 13.74 34.13
N GLY A 30 -2.97 14.21 34.16
CA GLY A 30 -2.02 13.89 35.22
C GLY A 30 -1.67 12.38 35.27
N GLN A 31 -1.72 11.67 34.14
CA GLN A 31 -1.41 10.24 34.08
C GLN A 31 0.05 10.00 33.69
N PRO A 32 0.75 9.05 34.35
CA PRO A 32 2.13 8.75 34.02
C PRO A 32 2.30 8.21 32.59
N ILE A 33 3.32 8.69 31.89
CA ILE A 33 3.65 8.31 30.52
C ILE A 33 5.07 7.74 30.41
N ASN A 34 5.35 7.04 29.30
CA ASN A 34 6.74 6.75 28.91
C ASN A 34 7.32 8.01 28.24
N TYR A 35 8.09 8.79 29.03
CA TYR A 35 8.62 10.08 28.58
C TYR A 35 9.62 9.96 27.43
N GLU A 36 10.45 8.94 27.39
CA GLU A 36 11.40 8.72 26.31
C GLU A 36 10.69 8.39 24.98
N ALA A 37 9.64 7.56 25.04
CA ALA A 37 8.82 7.25 23.87
C ALA A 37 8.03 8.48 23.40
N PHE A 38 7.57 9.33 24.33
CA PHE A 38 6.94 10.60 24.02
C PHE A 38 7.91 11.56 23.31
N LEU A 39 9.14 11.73 23.80
CA LEU A 39 10.14 12.57 23.16
C LEU A 39 10.43 12.17 21.71
N LYS A 40 10.43 10.88 21.41
CA LYS A 40 10.60 10.36 20.04
C LYS A 40 9.45 10.74 19.10
N LYS A 41 8.26 11.07 19.65
CA LYS A 41 7.08 11.49 18.89
C LYS A 41 6.96 12.99 18.73
N LEU A 42 7.71 13.78 19.51
CA LEU A 42 7.70 15.23 19.42
C LEU A 42 8.30 15.70 18.07
N PRO A 43 7.66 16.65 17.39
CA PRO A 43 8.30 17.40 16.31
C PRO A 43 9.62 18.04 16.80
N GLU A 44 10.60 18.15 15.91
CA GLU A 44 11.96 18.55 16.22
C GLU A 44 12.04 19.86 17.02
N GLN A 45 11.24 20.85 16.65
CA GLN A 45 11.19 22.15 17.30
C GLN A 45 10.77 22.08 18.79
N PHE A 46 9.83 21.20 19.13
CA PHE A 46 9.39 20.99 20.52
C PHE A 46 10.33 20.05 21.27
N ARG A 47 10.91 19.09 20.58
CA ARG A 47 11.88 18.16 21.17
C ARG A 47 13.12 18.87 21.66
N ARG A 48 13.61 19.91 20.97
CA ARG A 48 14.74 20.73 21.42
C ARG A 48 14.45 21.53 22.68
N ARG A 49 13.19 21.94 22.87
CA ARG A 49 12.73 22.78 23.98
C ARG A 49 12.02 21.99 25.10
N HIS A 50 12.02 20.66 25.05
CA HIS A 50 11.18 19.86 25.95
C HIS A 50 11.44 20.10 27.43
N ARG A 51 12.66 20.48 27.82
CA ARG A 51 13.01 20.75 29.23
C ARG A 51 12.41 22.07 29.72
N ASP A 52 12.23 23.02 28.86
CA ASP A 52 11.58 24.30 29.17
C ASP A 52 10.06 24.13 29.24
N MET A 53 9.52 23.27 28.38
CA MET A 53 8.09 23.01 28.26
C MET A 53 7.53 22.13 29.38
N PHE A 54 8.31 21.17 29.87
CA PHE A 54 7.84 20.13 30.79
C PHE A 54 8.71 19.97 32.02
N ALA A 55 8.05 19.81 33.19
CA ALA A 55 8.64 19.20 34.35
C ALA A 55 8.33 17.71 34.37
N THR A 56 9.26 16.91 34.89
CA THR A 56 9.10 15.46 34.93
C THR A 56 9.45 14.91 36.30
N GLU A 57 8.62 14.02 36.82
CA GLU A 57 8.83 13.27 38.03
C GLU A 57 8.72 11.77 37.73
N LYS A 58 9.74 11.00 38.13
CA LYS A 58 9.77 9.56 37.91
C LYS A 58 8.87 8.86 38.93
N VAL A 59 7.84 8.17 38.47
CA VAL A 59 6.90 7.43 39.32
C VAL A 59 7.25 5.94 39.39
N GLN A 60 7.60 5.34 38.24
CA GLN A 60 7.97 3.93 38.11
C GLN A 60 9.02 3.74 37.02
N SER A 61 9.52 2.50 36.84
CA SER A 61 10.37 2.17 35.70
C SER A 61 9.64 2.53 34.41
N ASN A 62 10.27 3.35 33.55
CA ASN A 62 9.73 3.85 32.28
C ASN A 62 8.39 4.62 32.37
N ARG A 63 8.03 5.13 33.58
CA ARG A 63 6.82 5.92 33.82
C ARG A 63 7.15 7.22 34.54
N TRP A 64 6.71 8.32 33.94
CA TRP A 64 6.99 9.69 34.41
C TRP A 64 5.67 10.46 34.48
N LEU A 65 5.45 11.15 35.57
CA LEU A 65 4.46 12.21 35.66
C LEU A 65 5.06 13.46 34.98
N VAL A 66 4.30 14.02 34.04
CA VAL A 66 4.74 15.17 33.24
C VAL A 66 3.81 16.34 33.53
N THR A 67 4.38 17.47 33.94
CA THR A 67 3.65 18.72 34.22
C THR A 67 4.06 19.77 33.18
N VAL A 68 3.09 20.46 32.63
CA VAL A 68 3.31 21.55 31.66
C VAL A 68 3.88 22.76 32.42
N ARG A 69 4.98 23.37 31.93
CA ARG A 69 5.59 24.60 32.40
C ARG A 69 5.32 25.79 31.48
N ASP A 70 5.30 25.51 30.16
CA ASP A 70 5.03 26.52 29.13
C ASP A 70 3.71 26.16 28.45
N GLU A 71 2.62 26.75 28.96
CA GLU A 71 1.26 26.54 28.46
C GLU A 71 1.11 27.00 26.99
N THR A 72 1.82 28.07 26.59
CA THR A 72 1.76 28.59 25.22
C THR A 72 2.38 27.59 24.25
N ALA A 73 3.59 27.10 24.53
CA ALA A 73 4.25 26.08 23.70
C ALA A 73 3.50 24.75 23.73
N PHE A 74 2.81 24.43 24.84
CA PHE A 74 1.98 23.22 24.92
C PHE A 74 0.74 23.35 24.06
N ALA A 75 0.06 24.50 24.05
CA ALA A 75 -1.09 24.76 23.17
C ALA A 75 -0.70 24.71 21.68
N GLU A 76 0.47 25.26 21.32
CA GLU A 76 1.05 25.10 19.98
C GLU A 76 1.29 23.62 19.62
N LEU A 77 1.85 22.84 20.55
CA LEU A 77 2.08 21.42 20.37
C LEU A 77 0.76 20.64 20.18
N GLN A 78 -0.29 20.96 20.96
CA GLN A 78 -1.60 20.36 20.80
C GLN A 78 -2.17 20.64 19.41
N ASN A 79 -2.11 21.88 18.95
CA ASN A 79 -2.58 22.27 17.60
C ASN A 79 -1.83 21.50 16.49
N VAL A 80 -0.50 21.36 16.62
CA VAL A 80 0.30 20.56 15.67
C VAL A 80 -0.02 19.07 15.77
N ALA A 81 -0.38 18.57 16.96
CA ALA A 81 -0.70 17.17 17.21
C ALA A 81 -2.10 16.79 16.70
N GLU A 82 -3.05 17.73 16.62
CA GLU A 82 -4.38 17.48 16.08
C GLU A 82 -4.31 16.87 14.66
N ALA A 83 -5.22 15.93 14.39
CA ALA A 83 -5.34 15.37 13.05
C ALA A 83 -5.71 16.47 12.06
N PRO A 84 -4.97 16.63 10.97
CA PRO A 84 -5.28 17.65 9.98
C PRO A 84 -6.62 17.35 9.29
N LEU A 85 -7.41 18.38 9.03
CA LEU A 85 -8.72 18.28 8.37
C LEU A 85 -8.58 17.90 6.89
N ASN A 86 -7.51 18.36 6.25
CA ASN A 86 -7.18 18.06 4.85
C ASN A 86 -5.67 18.23 4.62
N ARG A 87 -5.23 17.98 3.38
CA ARG A 87 -3.81 18.03 3.04
C ARG A 87 -3.20 19.44 3.13
N VAL A 88 -3.99 20.48 2.91
CA VAL A 88 -3.54 21.88 3.04
C VAL A 88 -3.32 22.22 4.52
N ASP A 89 -4.25 21.80 5.38
CA ASP A 89 -4.10 21.94 6.83
C ASP A 89 -2.92 21.12 7.36
N ALA A 90 -2.72 19.91 6.84
CA ALA A 90 -1.54 19.09 7.13
C ALA A 90 -0.23 19.79 6.75
N ALA A 91 -0.19 20.44 5.58
CA ALA A 91 0.97 21.22 5.14
C ALA A 91 1.23 22.43 6.04
N ARG A 92 0.17 23.16 6.45
CA ARG A 92 0.27 24.28 7.41
C ARG A 92 0.78 23.82 8.78
N LYS A 93 0.42 22.60 9.20
CA LYS A 93 0.92 21.94 10.43
C LYS A 93 2.31 21.30 10.28
N GLY A 94 2.99 21.55 9.14
CA GLY A 94 4.39 21.21 8.90
C GLY A 94 4.66 19.87 8.21
N ASP A 95 3.63 19.05 7.91
CA ASP A 95 3.81 17.79 7.17
C ASP A 95 2.54 17.41 6.40
N SER A 96 2.54 17.65 5.09
CA SER A 96 1.44 17.31 4.19
C SER A 96 1.16 15.81 4.09
N HIS A 97 2.13 14.96 4.47
CA HIS A 97 1.96 13.49 4.45
C HIS A 97 1.10 12.95 5.60
N ARG A 98 0.80 13.79 6.59
CA ARG A 98 -0.11 13.42 7.70
C ARG A 98 -1.58 13.27 7.26
N HIS A 99 -1.92 13.75 6.09
CA HIS A 99 -3.24 13.56 5.47
C HIS A 99 -3.09 12.92 4.09
N GLY A 100 -3.93 11.92 3.79
CA GLY A 100 -3.96 11.27 2.48
C GLY A 100 -4.36 12.25 1.35
N THR A 101 -4.02 11.93 0.12
CA THR A 101 -4.56 12.66 -1.05
C THR A 101 -6.03 12.31 -1.23
N GLU A 102 -6.87 13.32 -1.39
CA GLU A 102 -8.31 13.18 -1.64
C GLU A 102 -8.61 12.79 -3.09
N VAL A 103 -7.62 12.94 -3.96
CA VAL A 103 -7.74 12.64 -5.40
C VAL A 103 -6.63 11.69 -5.83
N SER A 104 -6.99 10.70 -6.65
CA SER A 104 -6.05 9.82 -7.35
C SER A 104 -6.33 9.85 -8.84
N PHE A 105 -5.27 9.76 -9.63
CA PHE A 105 -5.33 9.70 -11.10
C PHE A 105 -4.80 8.35 -11.54
N LEU A 106 -5.51 7.66 -12.45
CA LEU A 106 -5.05 6.44 -13.10
C LEU A 106 -5.01 6.64 -14.60
N LEU A 107 -3.97 6.15 -15.26
CA LEU A 107 -3.91 6.03 -16.70
C LEU A 107 -4.50 4.69 -17.11
N VAL A 108 -5.38 4.70 -18.12
CA VAL A 108 -6.12 3.51 -18.54
C VAL A 108 -6.15 3.41 -20.06
N TYR A 109 -5.74 2.26 -20.60
CA TYR A 109 -6.10 1.86 -21.96
C TYR A 109 -7.39 1.04 -21.91
N HIS A 110 -8.33 1.31 -22.79
CA HIS A 110 -9.63 0.63 -22.87
C HIS A 110 -10.09 0.44 -24.33
N GLY A 111 -11.11 -0.37 -24.57
CA GLY A 111 -11.53 -0.79 -25.91
C GLY A 111 -12.04 0.32 -26.83
N VAL A 112 -12.40 1.50 -26.32
CA VAL A 112 -13.04 2.60 -27.06
C VAL A 112 -12.12 3.83 -27.17
N LEU A 113 -10.80 3.64 -27.11
CA LEU A 113 -9.84 4.74 -27.23
C LEU A 113 -9.93 5.43 -28.58
N ALA A 114 -10.06 6.76 -28.57
CA ALA A 114 -10.05 7.60 -29.76
C ALA A 114 -8.63 7.81 -30.33
N SER A 115 -7.59 7.46 -29.58
CA SER A 115 -6.18 7.64 -29.94
C SER A 115 -5.29 6.57 -29.29
N SER A 116 -3.99 6.58 -29.63
CA SER A 116 -2.99 5.69 -28.99
C SER A 116 -2.59 6.13 -27.58
N ARG A 117 -3.20 7.16 -27.03
CA ARG A 117 -2.90 7.67 -25.68
C ARG A 117 -3.88 7.09 -24.67
N PRO A 118 -3.42 6.76 -23.45
CA PRO A 118 -4.33 6.33 -22.40
C PRO A 118 -5.24 7.48 -21.95
N ASP A 119 -6.44 7.13 -21.53
CA ASP A 119 -7.34 8.04 -20.85
C ASP A 119 -6.99 8.15 -19.36
N VAL A 120 -7.56 9.15 -18.69
CA VAL A 120 -7.35 9.41 -17.27
C VAL A 120 -8.64 9.17 -16.50
N VAL A 121 -8.58 8.29 -15.50
CA VAL A 121 -9.62 8.14 -14.50
C VAL A 121 -9.27 9.01 -13.30
N VAL A 122 -10.22 9.84 -12.84
CA VAL A 122 -10.07 10.69 -11.66
C VAL A 122 -10.91 10.11 -10.53
N ILE A 123 -10.25 9.62 -9.48
CA ILE A 123 -10.91 9.03 -8.31
C ILE A 123 -10.84 10.05 -7.17
N LYS A 124 -12.00 10.49 -6.69
CA LYS A 124 -12.18 11.35 -5.52
C LYS A 124 -12.74 10.54 -4.35
N SER A 125 -12.83 11.15 -3.18
CA SER A 125 -13.37 10.51 -1.97
C SER A 125 -14.84 10.06 -2.11
N ASP A 126 -15.61 10.72 -2.96
CA ASP A 126 -17.07 10.57 -3.10
C ASP A 126 -17.51 10.24 -4.53
N SER A 127 -16.61 10.26 -5.50
CA SER A 127 -16.95 10.09 -6.91
C SER A 127 -15.78 9.58 -7.75
N VAL A 128 -16.12 8.95 -8.86
CA VAL A 128 -15.17 8.55 -9.89
C VAL A 128 -15.59 9.18 -11.21
N ASP A 129 -14.68 9.93 -11.81
CA ASP A 129 -14.85 10.51 -13.13
C ASP A 129 -14.14 9.61 -14.16
N ILE A 130 -14.93 8.97 -15.01
CA ILE A 130 -14.52 8.01 -16.02
C ILE A 130 -15.24 8.32 -17.32
N GLY A 131 -14.47 8.55 -18.40
CA GLY A 131 -14.99 8.94 -19.71
C GLY A 131 -15.36 7.78 -20.64
N PHE A 132 -15.32 6.53 -20.15
CA PHE A 132 -15.56 5.32 -20.96
C PHE A 132 -16.38 4.29 -20.18
N GLN A 133 -16.94 3.31 -20.88
CA GLN A 133 -17.56 2.15 -20.25
C GLN A 133 -16.47 1.14 -19.89
N ARG A 134 -16.41 0.73 -18.62
CA ARG A 134 -15.47 -0.29 -18.13
C ARG A 134 -15.73 -1.63 -18.82
N ALA A 135 -14.66 -2.36 -19.12
CA ALA A 135 -14.72 -3.76 -19.47
C ALA A 135 -15.10 -4.63 -18.25
N GLY A 136 -15.36 -5.92 -18.46
CA GLY A 136 -15.58 -6.88 -17.37
C GLY A 136 -14.32 -7.11 -16.54
N SER A 137 -13.17 -7.12 -17.19
CA SER A 137 -11.86 -7.41 -16.57
C SER A 137 -10.93 -6.21 -16.61
N VAL A 138 -9.91 -6.19 -15.73
CA VAL A 138 -8.83 -5.20 -15.76
C VAL A 138 -7.48 -5.85 -15.52
N LEU A 139 -6.48 -5.46 -16.29
CA LEU A 139 -5.06 -5.78 -16.09
C LEU A 139 -4.37 -4.59 -15.43
N VAL A 140 -3.91 -4.78 -14.22
CA VAL A 140 -3.13 -3.78 -13.46
C VAL A 140 -1.65 -4.05 -13.66
N ILE A 141 -0.93 -3.10 -14.25
CA ILE A 141 0.50 -3.20 -14.55
C ILE A 141 1.27 -2.25 -13.62
N GLU A 142 2.37 -2.73 -13.04
CA GLU A 142 3.13 -1.96 -12.05
C GLU A 142 3.87 -0.78 -12.65
N ASN A 143 4.60 -0.99 -13.75
CA ASN A 143 5.55 -0.04 -14.31
C ASN A 143 5.13 0.54 -15.66
N GLU A 144 5.72 1.71 -16.01
CA GLU A 144 5.37 2.47 -17.19
C GLU A 144 5.78 1.78 -18.50
N ARG A 145 6.91 1.06 -18.53
CA ARG A 145 7.39 0.38 -19.73
C ARG A 145 6.43 -0.71 -20.16
N ASN A 146 6.05 -1.57 -19.23
CA ASN A 146 5.09 -2.65 -19.48
C ASN A 146 3.70 -2.10 -19.80
N PHE A 147 3.28 -1.01 -19.13
CA PHE A 147 2.04 -0.34 -19.42
C PHE A 147 2.02 0.23 -20.85
N TYR A 148 3.12 0.84 -21.31
CA TYR A 148 3.24 1.31 -22.69
C TYR A 148 3.17 0.16 -23.71
N GLN A 149 3.67 -1.03 -23.34
CA GLN A 149 3.62 -2.25 -24.16
C GLN A 149 2.41 -3.14 -23.78
N TYR A 150 1.28 -2.53 -23.48
CA TYR A 150 0.10 -3.23 -22.97
C TYR A 150 -0.39 -4.37 -23.85
N GLN A 151 -0.20 -4.31 -25.18
CA GLN A 151 -0.59 -5.41 -26.07
C GLN A 151 0.20 -6.69 -25.77
N GLN A 152 1.51 -6.58 -25.53
CA GLN A 152 2.34 -7.71 -25.14
C GLN A 152 1.94 -8.24 -23.74
N MET A 153 1.59 -7.33 -22.84
CA MET A 153 1.16 -7.69 -21.48
C MET A 153 -0.22 -8.37 -21.49
N LEU A 154 -1.16 -7.94 -22.33
CA LEU A 154 -2.44 -8.63 -22.53
C LEU A 154 -2.22 -10.03 -23.13
N LYS A 155 -1.34 -10.16 -24.14
CA LYS A 155 -0.99 -11.46 -24.72
C LYS A 155 -0.42 -12.40 -23.67
N PHE A 156 0.61 -11.96 -22.91
CA PHE A 156 1.20 -12.74 -21.83
C PHE A 156 0.18 -13.16 -20.78
N THR A 157 -0.67 -12.22 -20.34
CA THR A 157 -1.73 -12.50 -19.37
C THR A 157 -2.70 -13.53 -19.91
N GLY A 158 -3.11 -13.41 -21.17
CA GLY A 158 -3.98 -14.38 -21.83
C GLY A 158 -3.36 -15.79 -21.92
N GLU A 159 -2.08 -15.89 -22.28
CA GLU A 159 -1.33 -17.15 -22.28
C GLU A 159 -1.26 -17.77 -20.86
N ALA A 160 -1.05 -16.94 -19.84
CA ALA A 160 -1.03 -17.38 -18.44
C ALA A 160 -2.39 -17.91 -17.95
N LEU A 161 -3.47 -17.35 -18.45
CA LEU A 161 -4.85 -17.72 -18.11
C LEU A 161 -5.43 -18.84 -18.99
N GLY A 162 -4.81 -19.11 -20.14
CA GLY A 162 -5.27 -20.12 -21.10
C GLY A 162 -6.34 -19.64 -22.10
N TRP A 163 -6.57 -18.32 -22.22
CA TRP A 163 -7.46 -17.72 -23.25
C TRP A 163 -6.91 -16.38 -23.74
N ALA A 164 -7.37 -15.93 -24.90
CA ALA A 164 -6.96 -14.65 -25.47
C ALA A 164 -7.61 -13.48 -24.73
N LEU A 165 -6.80 -12.49 -24.34
CA LEU A 165 -7.27 -11.22 -23.79
C LEU A 165 -7.08 -10.09 -24.82
N HIS A 166 -8.15 -9.29 -25.00
CA HIS A 166 -8.16 -8.14 -25.88
C HIS A 166 -8.57 -6.89 -25.11
N LEU A 167 -8.14 -5.73 -25.59
CA LEU A 167 -8.49 -4.44 -24.99
C LEU A 167 -10.02 -4.17 -24.97
N ALA A 168 -10.78 -4.84 -25.82
CA ALA A 168 -12.24 -4.75 -25.81
C ALA A 168 -12.87 -5.40 -24.57
N ASP A 169 -12.21 -6.39 -23.98
CA ASP A 169 -12.73 -7.21 -22.88
C ASP A 169 -11.99 -6.95 -21.55
N CYS A 170 -10.84 -6.30 -21.63
CA CYS A 170 -9.96 -6.08 -20.47
C CYS A 170 -9.30 -4.70 -20.53
N ASP A 171 -9.70 -3.81 -19.64
CA ASP A 171 -9.03 -2.51 -19.47
C ASP A 171 -7.60 -2.73 -18.94
N VAL A 172 -6.68 -1.83 -19.30
CA VAL A 172 -5.29 -1.90 -18.79
C VAL A 172 -4.97 -0.64 -18.01
N VAL A 173 -4.54 -0.80 -16.77
CA VAL A 173 -4.34 0.27 -15.80
C VAL A 173 -2.89 0.34 -15.35
N LEU A 174 -2.32 1.55 -15.31
CA LEU A 174 -1.03 1.80 -14.68
C LEU A 174 -1.19 1.89 -13.15
N GLY A 175 -0.67 0.89 -12.43
CA GLY A 175 -0.70 0.82 -10.97
C GLY A 175 0.23 1.82 -10.27
N SER A 176 1.36 2.16 -10.91
CA SER A 176 2.40 3.05 -10.37
C SER A 176 2.89 2.61 -8.97
N GLY A 177 3.32 1.37 -8.85
CA GLY A 177 3.80 0.78 -7.60
C GLY A 177 2.75 0.79 -6.48
N ASN A 178 3.15 1.07 -5.26
CA ASN A 178 2.27 1.04 -4.08
C ASN A 178 1.02 1.96 -4.15
N ARG A 179 0.90 2.85 -5.14
CA ARG A 179 -0.30 3.68 -5.29
C ARG A 179 -1.56 2.85 -5.52
N VAL A 180 -1.44 1.74 -6.23
CA VAL A 180 -2.58 0.85 -6.53
C VAL A 180 -3.24 0.27 -5.27
N THR A 181 -2.52 0.17 -4.17
CA THR A 181 -3.04 -0.36 -2.89
C THR A 181 -3.80 0.69 -2.05
N ARG A 182 -3.97 1.91 -2.56
CA ARG A 182 -4.78 2.94 -1.87
C ARG A 182 -6.25 2.55 -1.85
N ARG A 183 -6.92 2.80 -0.74
CA ARG A 183 -8.31 2.42 -0.52
C ARG A 183 -9.23 2.87 -1.66
N ALA A 184 -9.15 4.11 -2.09
CA ALA A 184 -10.00 4.65 -3.16
C ALA A 184 -9.79 3.93 -4.51
N ILE A 185 -8.55 3.48 -4.80
CA ILE A 185 -8.25 2.69 -6.00
C ILE A 185 -8.77 1.26 -5.86
N LEU A 186 -8.61 0.64 -4.69
CA LEU A 186 -9.16 -0.68 -4.43
C LEU A 186 -10.69 -0.69 -4.54
N ASP A 187 -11.37 0.33 -4.00
CA ASP A 187 -12.82 0.48 -4.11
C ASP A 187 -13.26 0.65 -5.58
N TRP A 188 -12.47 1.36 -6.41
CA TRP A 188 -12.72 1.46 -7.84
C TRP A 188 -12.49 0.13 -8.57
N LEU A 189 -11.43 -0.62 -8.24
CA LEU A 189 -11.13 -1.94 -8.81
C LEU A 189 -12.20 -2.98 -8.47
N GLN A 190 -12.89 -2.86 -7.34
CA GLN A 190 -14.02 -3.75 -6.99
C GLN A 190 -15.15 -3.72 -8.02
N GLY A 191 -15.23 -2.66 -8.82
CA GLY A 191 -16.23 -2.54 -9.88
C GLY A 191 -15.97 -3.44 -11.10
N TYR A 192 -14.83 -4.12 -11.20
CA TYR A 192 -14.54 -5.14 -12.21
C TYR A 192 -14.95 -6.52 -11.71
N GLU A 193 -15.22 -7.43 -12.64
CA GLU A 193 -15.50 -8.83 -12.35
C GLU A 193 -14.21 -9.58 -12.03
N GLU A 194 -13.13 -9.28 -12.80
CA GLU A 194 -11.80 -9.86 -12.65
C GLU A 194 -10.72 -8.79 -12.66
N VAL A 195 -9.71 -8.95 -11.80
CA VAL A 195 -8.57 -8.04 -11.66
C VAL A 195 -7.28 -8.84 -11.76
N PHE A 196 -6.61 -8.73 -12.90
CA PHE A 196 -5.33 -9.37 -13.15
C PHE A 196 -4.20 -8.43 -12.70
N CYS A 197 -3.32 -8.91 -11.84
CA CYS A 197 -2.23 -8.14 -11.29
C CYS A 197 -0.90 -8.60 -11.89
N ALA A 198 -0.32 -7.76 -12.74
CA ALA A 198 0.96 -7.97 -13.38
C ALA A 198 1.98 -7.06 -12.69
N PHE A 199 2.72 -7.60 -11.73
CA PHE A 199 3.72 -6.92 -10.91
C PHE A 199 5.05 -7.66 -10.95
N ASP A 200 6.12 -7.00 -10.49
CA ASP A 200 7.42 -7.63 -10.35
C ASP A 200 7.36 -8.90 -9.49
N TYR A 201 8.12 -9.90 -9.88
CA TYR A 201 8.26 -11.12 -9.11
C TYR A 201 9.34 -10.92 -8.04
N ASP A 202 8.97 -10.12 -7.03
CA ASP A 202 9.79 -9.81 -5.87
C ASP A 202 8.91 -9.60 -4.61
N ALA A 203 9.53 -9.28 -3.47
CA ALA A 203 8.81 -9.04 -2.22
C ALA A 203 7.83 -7.85 -2.30
N GLY A 204 8.12 -6.85 -3.13
CA GLY A 204 7.28 -5.66 -3.33
C GLY A 204 6.01 -5.99 -4.09
N GLY A 205 6.14 -6.61 -5.26
CA GLY A 205 5.02 -7.02 -6.10
C GLY A 205 4.10 -8.02 -5.41
N LEU A 206 4.67 -9.03 -4.72
CA LEU A 206 3.89 -9.97 -3.92
C LEU A 206 3.15 -9.30 -2.76
N GLN A 207 3.76 -8.31 -2.09
CA GLN A 207 3.09 -7.56 -1.02
C GLN A 207 1.94 -6.70 -1.55
N MET A 208 2.12 -6.05 -2.71
CA MET A 208 1.05 -5.29 -3.36
C MET A 208 -0.11 -6.21 -3.73
N PHE A 209 0.18 -7.34 -4.37
CA PHE A 209 -0.84 -8.33 -4.70
C PHE A 209 -1.58 -8.84 -3.45
N SER A 210 -0.85 -9.20 -2.39
CA SER A 210 -1.45 -9.63 -1.12
C SER A 210 -2.43 -8.60 -0.56
N THR A 211 -2.12 -7.31 -0.70
CA THR A 211 -3.00 -6.21 -0.24
C THR A 211 -4.25 -6.12 -1.12
N ILE A 212 -4.10 -6.27 -2.42
CA ILE A 212 -5.22 -6.24 -3.38
C ILE A 212 -6.12 -7.45 -3.17
N ALA A 213 -5.54 -8.65 -3.09
CA ALA A 213 -6.29 -9.90 -2.86
C ALA A 213 -7.05 -9.88 -1.53
N ALA A 214 -6.47 -9.30 -0.46
CA ALA A 214 -7.16 -9.12 0.81
C ALA A 214 -8.39 -8.20 0.71
N SER A 215 -8.43 -7.28 -0.26
CA SER A 215 -9.56 -6.36 -0.50
C SER A 215 -10.57 -6.91 -1.49
N LEU A 216 -10.12 -7.57 -2.56
CA LEU A 216 -10.95 -7.98 -3.71
C LEU A 216 -11.35 -9.46 -3.66
N GLY A 217 -10.71 -10.27 -2.81
CA GLY A 217 -10.98 -11.71 -2.69
C GLY A 217 -10.63 -12.44 -4.00
N ASP A 218 -11.50 -13.38 -4.37
CA ASP A 218 -11.31 -14.26 -5.52
C ASP A 218 -11.31 -13.54 -6.89
N LYS A 219 -11.67 -12.27 -6.93
CA LYS A 219 -11.56 -11.45 -8.15
C LYS A 219 -10.12 -11.13 -8.55
N ALA A 220 -9.18 -11.17 -7.59
CA ALA A 220 -7.79 -10.81 -7.84
C ALA A 220 -6.95 -12.02 -8.22
N THR A 221 -6.29 -11.95 -9.37
CA THR A 221 -5.36 -12.98 -9.84
C THR A 221 -3.98 -12.38 -10.07
N PHE A 222 -2.94 -12.99 -9.48
CA PHE A 222 -1.54 -12.64 -9.77
C PHE A 222 -1.12 -13.32 -11.06
N VAL A 223 -0.74 -12.54 -12.06
CA VAL A 223 -0.35 -13.06 -13.39
C VAL A 223 1.01 -13.73 -13.27
N GLN A 224 1.08 -15.01 -13.64
CA GLN A 224 2.28 -15.83 -13.63
C GLN A 224 2.34 -16.68 -14.90
N PRO A 225 3.52 -16.98 -15.44
CA PRO A 225 3.60 -17.97 -16.52
C PRO A 225 3.11 -19.34 -16.02
N PRO A 226 2.54 -20.17 -16.88
CA PRO A 226 2.03 -21.51 -16.50
C PRO A 226 3.16 -22.45 -16.08
N ASP A 227 4.39 -22.21 -16.56
CA ASP A 227 5.60 -22.93 -16.18
C ASP A 227 6.77 -21.95 -16.02
N TRP A 228 7.47 -22.05 -14.88
CA TRP A 228 8.61 -21.20 -14.56
C TRP A 228 9.95 -21.68 -15.16
N GLN A 229 10.05 -22.93 -15.60
CA GLN A 229 11.31 -23.49 -16.10
C GLN A 229 11.93 -22.69 -17.25
N PRO A 230 11.16 -22.28 -18.30
CA PRO A 230 11.69 -21.46 -19.38
C PRO A 230 12.13 -20.06 -18.93
N TRP A 231 11.62 -19.60 -17.77
CA TRP A 231 11.83 -18.25 -17.26
C TRP A 231 12.98 -18.12 -16.27
N LEU A 232 13.54 -19.22 -15.75
CA LEU A 232 14.60 -19.18 -14.73
C LEU A 232 15.79 -18.32 -15.15
N GLY A 233 16.15 -18.35 -16.43
CA GLY A 233 17.22 -17.50 -16.99
C GLY A 233 16.94 -15.99 -16.97
N ARG A 234 15.69 -15.58 -16.76
CA ARG A 234 15.25 -14.18 -16.73
C ARG A 234 15.27 -13.60 -15.30
N PHE A 235 15.50 -14.39 -14.26
CA PHE A 235 15.75 -13.91 -12.91
C PHE A 235 17.14 -13.28 -12.81
N ARG A 236 17.23 -11.96 -12.84
CA ARG A 236 18.51 -11.22 -12.94
C ARG A 236 18.74 -10.30 -11.74
N LYS A 237 17.69 -9.79 -11.08
CA LYS A 237 17.78 -8.80 -10.01
C LYS A 237 18.21 -9.47 -8.70
N LEU A 238 19.36 -9.04 -8.17
CA LEU A 238 19.81 -9.50 -6.86
C LEU A 238 18.94 -8.85 -5.76
N PRO A 239 18.59 -9.61 -4.72
CA PRO A 239 17.94 -9.04 -3.53
C PRO A 239 18.86 -8.04 -2.81
N ASP A 240 18.31 -6.91 -2.39
CA ASP A 240 19.07 -5.88 -1.65
C ASP A 240 19.50 -6.37 -0.25
N ALA A 241 18.75 -7.34 0.33
CA ALA A 241 19.01 -7.93 1.63
C ALA A 241 18.45 -9.35 1.70
N THR A 242 19.09 -10.20 2.51
CA THR A 242 18.65 -11.58 2.75
C THR A 242 17.24 -11.66 3.31
N GLU A 243 16.87 -10.75 4.22
CA GLU A 243 15.55 -10.69 4.83
C GLU A 243 14.47 -10.42 3.80
N ARG A 244 14.76 -9.57 2.80
CA ARG A 244 13.84 -9.27 1.70
C ARG A 244 13.61 -10.49 0.81
N PHE A 245 14.67 -11.26 0.55
CA PHE A 245 14.59 -12.50 -0.22
C PHE A 245 13.76 -13.56 0.53
N THR A 246 14.07 -13.81 1.80
CA THR A 246 13.32 -14.75 2.64
C THR A 246 11.84 -14.35 2.73
N ARG A 247 11.56 -13.04 2.84
CA ARG A 247 10.19 -12.53 2.86
C ARG A 247 9.46 -12.80 1.54
N ALA A 248 10.11 -12.66 0.39
CA ALA A 248 9.50 -12.95 -0.91
C ALA A 248 9.09 -14.41 -1.02
N ILE A 249 9.97 -15.35 -0.60
CA ILE A 249 9.66 -16.77 -0.56
C ILE A 249 8.47 -17.06 0.35
N SER A 250 8.47 -16.52 1.58
CA SER A 250 7.36 -16.71 2.52
C SER A 250 6.04 -16.13 2.02
N LEU A 251 6.07 -15.01 1.33
CA LEU A 251 4.88 -14.42 0.70
C LEU A 251 4.36 -15.28 -0.45
N ALA A 252 5.25 -15.76 -1.32
CA ALA A 252 4.87 -16.64 -2.43
C ALA A 252 4.22 -17.94 -1.92
N GLU A 253 4.82 -18.57 -0.91
CA GLU A 253 4.25 -19.77 -0.27
C GLU A 253 2.91 -19.49 0.40
N GLY A 254 2.81 -18.39 1.16
CA GLY A 254 1.58 -18.00 1.86
C GLY A 254 0.42 -17.64 0.91
N LEU A 255 0.73 -17.24 -0.32
CA LEU A 255 -0.24 -16.98 -1.40
C LEU A 255 -0.53 -18.23 -2.25
N GLY A 256 0.12 -19.36 -1.98
CA GLY A 256 -0.04 -20.58 -2.75
C GLY A 256 0.79 -20.64 -4.05
N PHE A 257 1.70 -19.68 -4.27
CA PHE A 257 2.56 -19.62 -5.46
C PHE A 257 3.84 -20.44 -5.28
N VAL A 258 3.68 -21.72 -4.97
CA VAL A 258 4.78 -22.65 -4.70
C VAL A 258 5.80 -22.70 -5.84
N PRO A 259 5.40 -22.79 -7.14
CA PRO A 259 6.37 -22.81 -8.23
C PRO A 259 7.21 -21.53 -8.32
N LEU A 260 6.66 -20.34 -7.99
CA LEU A 260 7.41 -19.08 -7.93
C LEU A 260 8.41 -19.09 -6.76
N ALA A 261 8.01 -19.61 -5.59
CA ALA A 261 8.92 -19.75 -4.44
C ALA A 261 10.11 -20.68 -4.77
N GLU A 262 9.86 -21.75 -5.52
CA GLU A 262 10.91 -22.65 -6.02
C GLU A 262 11.82 -21.95 -7.03
N ALA A 263 11.29 -21.14 -7.95
CA ALA A 263 12.08 -20.35 -8.88
C ALA A 263 12.99 -19.35 -8.13
N PHE A 264 12.51 -18.70 -7.07
CA PHE A 264 13.35 -17.87 -6.20
C PHE A 264 14.49 -18.67 -5.58
N ARG A 265 14.22 -19.85 -5.00
CA ARG A 265 15.25 -20.71 -4.40
C ARG A 265 16.27 -21.20 -5.42
N ALA A 266 15.81 -21.61 -6.59
CA ALA A 266 16.68 -22.12 -7.66
C ALA A 266 17.64 -21.05 -8.21
N THR A 267 17.19 -19.80 -8.29
CA THR A 267 17.96 -18.72 -8.90
C THR A 267 18.69 -17.84 -7.90
N GLY A 268 18.22 -17.73 -6.66
CA GLY A 268 18.70 -16.78 -5.66
C GLY A 268 18.39 -15.31 -6.02
N LYS A 269 17.50 -15.06 -6.98
CA LYS A 269 17.24 -13.75 -7.57
C LYS A 269 15.76 -13.47 -7.71
N PHE A 270 15.43 -12.24 -8.08
CA PHE A 270 14.11 -11.77 -8.49
C PHE A 270 14.05 -11.57 -10.02
N MET A 271 12.84 -11.47 -10.53
CA MET A 271 12.59 -11.15 -11.93
C MET A 271 11.73 -9.88 -12.01
N GLU A 272 12.25 -8.86 -12.69
CA GLU A 272 11.48 -7.66 -13.03
C GLU A 272 10.53 -7.95 -14.18
N GLN A 273 9.37 -7.33 -14.16
CA GLN A 273 8.31 -7.63 -15.11
C GLN A 273 8.67 -7.24 -16.55
N GLU A 274 9.60 -6.31 -16.75
CA GLU A 274 10.15 -5.96 -18.09
C GLU A 274 10.77 -7.16 -18.81
N MET A 275 11.19 -8.18 -18.06
CA MET A 275 11.71 -9.42 -18.66
C MET A 275 10.64 -10.25 -19.39
N ILE A 276 9.37 -9.89 -19.28
CA ILE A 276 8.27 -10.48 -20.05
C ILE A 276 8.25 -9.94 -21.48
N LEU A 277 8.69 -8.69 -21.67
CA LEU A 277 8.71 -8.06 -22.98
C LEU A 277 9.78 -8.71 -23.85
N ASP A 278 9.40 -9.23 -25.00
CA ASP A 278 10.34 -9.65 -26.03
C ASP A 278 10.76 -8.39 -26.82
N GLU A 279 12.04 -8.05 -26.76
CA GLU A 279 12.68 -7.01 -27.57
C GLU A 279 13.38 -7.64 -28.76
#